data_2ad54135b15f070de882cb93982645d2
#
_entry.id   2ad54135b15f070de882cb93982645d2
#
_cell.length_a   1.000
_cell.length_b   1.000
_cell.length_c   1.000
_cell.angle_alpha   90.00
_cell.angle_beta   90.00
_cell.angle_gamma   90.00
#
_symmetry.space_group_name_H-M   'P 1'
#
loop_
_entity.id
_entity.type
_entity.pdbx_description
1 polymer ?
#
loop_
_entity_poly.entity_id
_entity_poly.type
_entity_poly.pdbx_seq_one_letter_code
_entity_poly.pdbx_strand_id
1 'polypeptide(L)'
;MSLMNQIVERAKANKQRIVLPEGTEERTLKAANQLLADEVADLILIGNPDEIMGLAKEWGLEHIGKATIIDPENHPKKEEYAELLCELRKKKGMTIEEARALVEKPLYLGCLIIKAGDADGQLAGAQNTTGDVLRPALQIIKTTPGITCVSGGMLLLTNAPECGENGVLFVGDVAVTPMPDANQLAQIAVCTAQTAQAVAGLDPRVAMLSFSTKGSAKHEVVDKVTEALAIAKEMAPELKIEGELQADAALVPRIGQSKAPGSEIAGYANVLVFPCLEVGNIAYKLVERLGHATAIGPVLQGIARPVNDLSRGCSIDDIYNMVAITANQAIAAKK
;
A
#
# COMPACT_ATOMS: atom_id res chain seq x y z
N MET A 1 -18.85 -14.07 -5.15
CA MET A 1 -18.53 -12.71 -4.64
C MET A 1 -17.18 -12.33 -5.19
N SER A 2 -17.03 -11.14 -5.79
CA SER A 2 -15.72 -10.70 -6.32
C SER A 2 -14.71 -10.51 -5.17
N LEU A 3 -13.41 -10.54 -5.49
CA LEU A 3 -12.38 -10.30 -4.47
C LEU A 3 -12.53 -8.92 -3.81
N MET A 4 -12.83 -7.87 -4.60
CA MET A 4 -13.06 -6.53 -4.05
C MET A 4 -14.23 -6.50 -3.08
N ASN A 5 -15.33 -7.19 -3.38
CA ASN A 5 -16.45 -7.32 -2.43
C ASN A 5 -16.02 -8.00 -1.13
N GLN A 6 -15.16 -9.03 -1.20
CA GLN A 6 -14.62 -9.68 0.01
C GLN A 6 -13.75 -8.75 0.84
N ILE A 7 -12.92 -7.92 0.19
CA ILE A 7 -12.08 -6.90 0.84
C ILE A 7 -12.97 -5.87 1.56
N VAL A 8 -14.01 -5.39 0.89
CA VAL A 8 -14.98 -4.44 1.45
C VAL A 8 -15.73 -5.05 2.65
N GLU A 9 -16.23 -6.27 2.54
CA GLU A 9 -16.98 -6.93 3.62
C GLU A 9 -16.08 -7.19 4.86
N ARG A 10 -14.79 -7.51 4.65
CA ARG A 10 -13.84 -7.62 5.79
C ARG A 10 -13.60 -6.28 6.47
N ALA A 11 -13.52 -5.18 5.71
CA ALA A 11 -13.41 -3.84 6.28
C ALA A 11 -14.64 -3.47 7.10
N LYS A 12 -15.85 -3.72 6.57
CA LYS A 12 -17.14 -3.50 7.28
C LYS A 12 -17.23 -4.29 8.58
N ALA A 13 -16.81 -5.56 8.56
CA ALA A 13 -16.85 -6.44 9.74
C ALA A 13 -15.89 -5.98 10.86
N ASN A 14 -14.87 -5.20 10.53
CA ASN A 14 -13.85 -4.71 11.48
C ASN A 14 -13.52 -3.26 11.15
N LYS A 15 -14.48 -2.35 11.32
CA LYS A 15 -14.33 -0.94 10.96
C LYS A 15 -13.03 -0.35 11.53
N GLN A 16 -12.30 0.34 10.69
CA GLN A 16 -11.08 1.05 11.03
C GLN A 16 -11.28 2.55 10.83
N ARG A 17 -10.55 3.36 11.59
CA ARG A 17 -10.56 4.81 11.50
C ARG A 17 -9.55 5.23 10.44
N ILE A 18 -10.03 5.70 9.29
CA ILE A 18 -9.20 6.07 8.16
C ILE A 18 -9.23 7.57 7.94
N VAL A 19 -8.04 8.19 7.93
CA VAL A 19 -7.86 9.62 7.69
C VAL A 19 -7.82 9.90 6.19
N LEU A 20 -8.61 10.86 5.75
CA LEU A 20 -8.60 11.44 4.41
C LEU A 20 -8.21 12.92 4.54
N PRO A 21 -6.90 13.26 4.41
CA PRO A 21 -6.42 14.61 4.69
C PRO A 21 -6.76 15.64 3.60
N GLU A 22 -7.24 15.20 2.45
CA GLU A 22 -7.68 16.03 1.33
C GLU A 22 -9.21 16.23 1.38
N GLY A 23 -9.71 16.72 2.54
CA GLY A 23 -11.13 16.74 2.89
C GLY A 23 -12.02 17.67 2.08
N THR A 24 -11.46 18.56 1.24
CA THR A 24 -12.21 19.45 0.34
C THR A 24 -12.13 19.01 -1.13
N GLU A 25 -11.39 17.93 -1.42
CA GLU A 25 -11.25 17.40 -2.78
C GLU A 25 -12.51 16.66 -3.19
N GLU A 26 -13.06 17.01 -4.37
CA GLU A 26 -14.37 16.57 -4.84
C GLU A 26 -14.51 15.03 -4.89
N ARG A 27 -13.53 14.33 -5.49
CA ARG A 27 -13.56 12.85 -5.61
C ARG A 27 -13.44 12.19 -4.25
N THR A 28 -12.62 12.77 -3.37
CA THR A 28 -12.42 12.31 -2.00
C THR A 28 -13.72 12.42 -1.19
N LEU A 29 -14.42 13.57 -1.28
CA LEU A 29 -15.72 13.73 -0.60
C LEU A 29 -16.79 12.81 -1.18
N LYS A 30 -16.86 12.66 -2.49
CA LYS A 30 -17.83 11.73 -3.13
C LYS A 30 -17.58 10.28 -2.73
N ALA A 31 -16.31 9.83 -2.71
CA ALA A 31 -15.95 8.51 -2.23
C ALA A 31 -16.25 8.35 -0.73
N ALA A 32 -15.93 9.36 0.09
CA ALA A 32 -16.23 9.37 1.52
C ALA A 32 -17.74 9.22 1.77
N ASN A 33 -18.58 9.90 1.01
CA ASN A 33 -20.03 9.79 1.12
C ASN A 33 -20.52 8.34 0.88
N GLN A 34 -19.98 7.66 -0.16
CA GLN A 34 -20.32 6.25 -0.43
C GLN A 34 -19.81 5.32 0.67
N LEU A 35 -18.55 5.50 1.11
CA LEU A 35 -17.95 4.70 2.18
C LEU A 35 -18.72 4.80 3.50
N LEU A 36 -19.23 6.00 3.83
CA LEU A 36 -20.05 6.25 5.02
C LEU A 36 -21.48 5.70 4.87
N ALA A 37 -22.04 5.73 3.66
CA ALA A 37 -23.34 5.10 3.36
C ALA A 37 -23.24 3.59 3.52
N ASP A 38 -22.18 2.99 2.99
CA ASP A 38 -21.92 1.55 2.98
C ASP A 38 -21.30 1.03 4.28
N GLU A 39 -20.96 1.92 5.21
CA GLU A 39 -20.35 1.62 6.51
C GLU A 39 -19.01 0.85 6.43
N VAL A 40 -18.18 1.16 5.44
CA VAL A 40 -16.90 0.48 5.18
C VAL A 40 -15.83 0.80 6.22
N ALA A 41 -15.78 2.06 6.66
CA ALA A 41 -14.80 2.57 7.63
C ALA A 41 -15.38 3.76 8.40
N ASP A 42 -14.80 4.05 9.56
CA ASP A 42 -15.01 5.32 10.26
C ASP A 42 -14.04 6.35 9.66
N LEU A 43 -14.58 7.39 9.03
CA LEU A 43 -13.76 8.35 8.31
C LEU A 43 -13.44 9.59 9.15
N ILE A 44 -12.19 10.04 9.02
CA ILE A 44 -11.70 11.30 9.58
C ILE A 44 -11.31 12.19 8.40
N LEU A 45 -12.07 13.25 8.15
CA LEU A 45 -11.78 14.25 7.12
C LEU A 45 -10.99 15.40 7.75
N ILE A 46 -9.92 15.85 7.10
CA ILE A 46 -9.16 17.01 7.55
C ILE A 46 -9.45 18.20 6.64
N GLY A 47 -9.86 19.32 7.23
CA GLY A 47 -10.17 20.57 6.57
C GLY A 47 -11.13 21.41 7.40
N ASN A 48 -11.46 22.61 6.88
CA ASN A 48 -12.42 23.48 7.53
C ASN A 48 -13.83 22.85 7.53
N PRO A 49 -14.48 22.67 8.71
CA PRO A 49 -15.79 22.01 8.79
C PRO A 49 -16.90 22.68 7.99
N ASP A 50 -16.94 24.01 8.01
CA ASP A 50 -17.99 24.78 7.29
C ASP A 50 -17.81 24.65 5.78
N GLU A 51 -16.57 24.66 5.29
CA GLU A 51 -16.25 24.44 3.89
C GLU A 51 -16.63 23.03 3.45
N ILE A 52 -16.19 21.98 4.18
CA ILE A 52 -16.52 20.59 3.88
C ILE A 52 -18.03 20.37 3.85
N MET A 53 -18.75 20.87 4.84
CA MET A 53 -20.22 20.72 4.90
C MET A 53 -20.93 21.56 3.84
N GLY A 54 -20.36 22.72 3.46
CA GLY A 54 -20.84 23.53 2.35
C GLY A 54 -20.75 22.80 1.02
N LEU A 55 -19.57 22.22 0.72
CA LEU A 55 -19.33 21.40 -0.47
C LEU A 55 -20.20 20.13 -0.48
N ALA A 56 -20.36 19.48 0.66
CA ALA A 56 -21.24 18.32 0.79
C ALA A 56 -22.69 18.67 0.42
N LYS A 57 -23.18 19.80 0.87
CA LYS A 57 -24.52 20.30 0.54
C LYS A 57 -24.63 20.66 -0.95
N GLU A 58 -23.64 21.34 -1.50
CA GLU A 58 -23.61 21.73 -2.91
C GLU A 58 -23.67 20.52 -3.84
N TRP A 59 -22.94 19.44 -3.48
CA TRP A 59 -22.86 18.22 -4.29
C TRP A 59 -23.88 17.14 -3.90
N GLY A 60 -24.78 17.42 -2.96
CA GLY A 60 -25.84 16.48 -2.53
C GLY A 60 -25.31 15.24 -1.79
N LEU A 61 -24.24 15.40 -1.01
CA LEU A 61 -23.60 14.32 -0.27
C LEU A 61 -24.22 14.21 1.15
N GLU A 62 -25.14 13.28 1.32
CA GLU A 62 -26.01 13.20 2.53
C GLU A 62 -25.32 12.55 3.74
N HIS A 63 -24.23 11.80 3.53
CA HIS A 63 -23.61 10.99 4.59
C HIS A 63 -22.37 11.61 5.22
N ILE A 64 -21.82 12.73 4.68
CA ILE A 64 -20.59 13.36 5.17
C ILE A 64 -20.68 13.74 6.64
N GLY A 65 -21.86 14.09 7.13
CA GLY A 65 -22.09 14.40 8.55
C GLY A 65 -21.84 13.21 9.52
N LYS A 66 -21.65 11.98 9.02
CA LYS A 66 -21.24 10.81 9.81
C LYS A 66 -19.73 10.77 10.04
N ALA A 67 -18.92 11.51 9.26
CA ALA A 67 -17.48 11.56 9.44
C ALA A 67 -17.08 12.43 10.63
N THR A 68 -15.95 12.14 11.23
CA THR A 68 -15.27 13.09 12.11
C THR A 68 -14.55 14.10 11.23
N ILE A 69 -14.86 15.40 11.39
CA ILE A 69 -14.17 16.48 10.67
C ILE A 69 -13.20 17.18 11.63
N ILE A 70 -11.94 17.29 11.23
CA ILE A 70 -10.88 17.91 12.02
C ILE A 70 -10.37 19.16 11.30
N ASP A 71 -10.56 20.31 11.93
CA ASP A 71 -9.95 21.55 11.49
C ASP A 71 -8.47 21.60 11.91
N PRO A 72 -7.52 21.63 10.96
CA PRO A 72 -6.10 21.63 11.30
C PRO A 72 -5.65 22.90 12.04
N GLU A 73 -6.37 24.02 11.87
CA GLU A 73 -6.04 25.28 12.53
C GLU A 73 -6.57 25.35 13.97
N ASN A 74 -7.73 24.73 14.23
CA ASN A 74 -8.48 24.86 15.48
C ASN A 74 -8.68 23.53 16.23
N HIS A 75 -7.81 22.53 15.98
CA HIS A 75 -7.93 21.24 16.62
C HIS A 75 -7.53 21.26 18.10
N PRO A 76 -8.35 20.71 19.03
CA PRO A 76 -8.12 20.78 20.49
C PRO A 76 -6.82 20.08 20.93
N LYS A 77 -6.34 19.06 20.20
CA LYS A 77 -5.07 18.35 20.46
C LYS A 77 -3.89 18.92 19.67
N LYS A 78 -4.00 20.12 19.09
CA LYS A 78 -2.95 20.72 18.26
C LYS A 78 -1.60 20.81 18.98
N GLU A 79 -1.61 21.26 20.24
CA GLU A 79 -0.38 21.36 21.03
C GLU A 79 0.20 19.98 21.37
N GLU A 80 -0.64 19.01 21.77
CA GLU A 80 -0.21 17.63 22.01
C GLU A 80 0.48 17.01 20.79
N TYR A 81 -0.06 17.22 19.59
CA TYR A 81 0.55 16.74 18.34
C TYR A 81 1.82 17.50 18.00
N ALA A 82 1.92 18.79 18.29
CA ALA A 82 3.16 19.55 18.09
C ALA A 82 4.29 19.06 19.02
N GLU A 83 3.98 18.82 20.27
CA GLU A 83 4.92 18.24 21.24
C GLU A 83 5.39 16.83 20.79
N LEU A 84 4.43 15.98 20.36
CA LEU A 84 4.73 14.65 19.83
C LEU A 84 5.66 14.73 18.62
N LEU A 85 5.39 15.61 17.66
CA LEU A 85 6.23 15.79 16.47
C LEU A 85 7.62 16.31 16.84
N CYS A 86 7.69 17.30 17.74
CA CYS A 86 8.94 17.85 18.24
C CYS A 86 9.82 16.77 18.89
N GLU A 87 9.24 15.92 19.76
CA GLU A 87 9.98 14.83 20.39
C GLU A 87 10.45 13.77 19.37
N LEU A 88 9.59 13.37 18.41
CA LEU A 88 9.94 12.43 17.34
C LEU A 88 11.10 12.94 16.48
N ARG A 89 11.22 14.25 16.31
CA ARG A 89 12.20 14.92 15.44
C ARG A 89 13.33 15.63 16.21
N LYS A 90 13.39 15.50 17.54
CA LYS A 90 14.38 16.15 18.43
C LYS A 90 15.82 15.95 17.97
N LYS A 91 16.18 14.72 17.55
CA LYS A 91 17.52 14.41 17.02
C LYS A 91 17.85 15.15 15.71
N LYS A 92 16.86 15.72 15.05
CA LYS A 92 17.01 16.53 13.81
C LYS A 92 16.90 18.03 14.08
N GLY A 93 16.83 18.44 15.36
CA GLY A 93 16.81 19.83 15.78
C GLY A 93 15.49 20.56 15.56
N MET A 94 14.37 19.85 15.41
CA MET A 94 13.06 20.49 15.21
C MET A 94 12.64 21.29 16.43
N THR A 95 12.25 22.55 16.23
CA THR A 95 11.70 23.42 17.28
C THR A 95 10.19 23.20 17.44
N ILE A 96 9.65 23.64 18.57
CA ILE A 96 8.19 23.53 18.82
C ILE A 96 7.41 24.45 17.87
N GLU A 97 7.95 25.58 17.48
CA GLU A 97 7.34 26.51 16.52
C GLU A 97 7.24 25.87 15.13
N GLU A 98 8.30 25.21 14.69
CA GLU A 98 8.29 24.44 13.43
C GLU A 98 7.28 23.29 13.49
N ALA A 99 7.21 22.58 14.62
CA ALA A 99 6.25 21.50 14.82
C ALA A 99 4.80 22.01 14.77
N ARG A 100 4.49 23.13 15.43
CA ARG A 100 3.14 23.77 15.37
C ARG A 100 2.73 24.11 13.95
N ALA A 101 3.65 24.69 13.15
CA ALA A 101 3.40 25.02 11.76
C ALA A 101 3.18 23.77 10.87
N LEU A 102 3.80 22.63 11.21
CA LEU A 102 3.62 21.38 10.48
C LEU A 102 2.32 20.66 10.87
N VAL A 103 1.86 20.76 12.11
CA VAL A 103 0.58 20.19 12.55
C VAL A 103 -0.60 20.79 11.78
N GLU A 104 -0.52 22.04 11.33
CA GLU A 104 -1.54 22.67 10.49
C GLU A 104 -1.59 22.11 9.05
N LYS A 105 -0.60 21.33 8.63
CA LYS A 105 -0.59 20.70 7.32
C LYS A 105 -1.34 19.37 7.36
N PRO A 106 -2.41 19.19 6.57
CA PRO A 106 -3.28 18.01 6.66
C PRO A 106 -2.55 16.66 6.59
N LEU A 107 -1.54 16.51 5.71
CA LEU A 107 -0.77 15.27 5.59
C LEU A 107 0.06 14.95 6.83
N TYR A 108 0.62 15.97 7.51
CA TYR A 108 1.33 15.83 8.77
C TYR A 108 0.38 15.51 9.91
N LEU A 109 -0.73 16.25 9.99
CA LEU A 109 -1.75 16.04 11.02
C LEU A 109 -2.31 14.62 10.95
N GLY A 110 -2.64 14.12 9.75
CA GLY A 110 -3.14 12.75 9.58
C GLY A 110 -2.15 11.69 10.10
N CYS A 111 -0.86 11.83 9.79
CA CYS A 111 0.17 10.95 10.33
C CYS A 111 0.31 11.05 11.86
N LEU A 112 0.15 12.24 12.44
CA LEU A 112 0.20 12.45 13.89
C LEU A 112 -1.01 11.83 14.60
N ILE A 113 -2.21 11.96 14.05
CA ILE A 113 -3.43 11.30 14.53
C ILE A 113 -3.22 9.77 14.60
N ILE A 114 -2.63 9.17 13.55
CA ILE A 114 -2.29 7.75 13.55
C ILE A 114 -1.23 7.42 14.60
N LYS A 115 -0.19 8.24 14.69
CA LYS A 115 0.91 8.03 15.64
C LYS A 115 0.46 8.10 17.09
N ALA A 116 -0.48 8.97 17.40
CA ALA A 116 -1.11 9.09 18.71
C ALA A 116 -2.09 7.94 19.04
N GLY A 117 -2.48 7.13 18.04
CA GLY A 117 -3.44 6.04 18.21
C GLY A 117 -4.91 6.48 18.05
N ASP A 118 -5.14 7.70 17.58
CA ASP A 118 -6.48 8.24 17.33
C ASP A 118 -7.06 7.82 15.97
N ALA A 119 -6.22 7.28 15.06
CA ALA A 119 -6.62 6.64 13.81
C ALA A 119 -5.78 5.41 13.49
N ASP A 120 -6.18 4.64 12.48
CA ASP A 120 -5.60 3.35 12.14
C ASP A 120 -4.86 3.35 10.79
N GLY A 121 -5.19 4.29 9.90
CA GLY A 121 -4.54 4.45 8.60
C GLY A 121 -4.89 5.78 7.92
N GLN A 122 -4.17 6.09 6.85
CA GLN A 122 -4.37 7.30 6.02
C GLN A 122 -4.36 6.94 4.54
N LEU A 123 -5.23 7.58 3.77
CA LEU A 123 -5.21 7.58 2.30
C LEU A 123 -5.20 9.01 1.80
N ALA A 124 -4.22 9.35 0.94
CA ALA A 124 -4.04 10.67 0.34
C ALA A 124 -3.48 10.54 -1.08
N GLY A 125 -3.22 11.66 -1.77
CA GLY A 125 -2.58 11.70 -3.09
C GLY A 125 -3.49 12.12 -4.23
N ALA A 126 -4.79 12.33 -3.97
CA ALA A 126 -5.69 12.85 -5.00
C ALA A 126 -5.30 14.27 -5.48
N GLN A 127 -4.72 15.08 -4.59
CA GLN A 127 -4.18 16.42 -4.89
C GLN A 127 -2.66 16.53 -4.72
N ASN A 128 -2.09 15.76 -3.79
CA ASN A 128 -0.70 15.87 -3.39
C ASN A 128 0.21 14.93 -4.21
N THR A 129 1.52 15.21 -4.21
CA THR A 129 2.50 14.31 -4.82
C THR A 129 2.83 13.15 -3.88
N THR A 130 3.26 12.01 -4.45
CA THR A 130 3.78 10.86 -3.67
C THR A 130 4.83 11.28 -2.64
N GLY A 131 5.74 12.20 -3.00
CA GLY A 131 6.75 12.71 -2.08
C GLY A 131 6.19 13.47 -0.90
N ASP A 132 5.09 14.20 -1.10
CA ASP A 132 4.42 14.96 -0.02
C ASP A 132 3.67 14.03 0.93
N VAL A 133 3.09 12.94 0.43
CA VAL A 133 2.44 11.90 1.24
C VAL A 133 3.48 11.07 2.02
N LEU A 134 4.55 10.63 1.36
CA LEU A 134 5.57 9.78 1.99
C LEU A 134 6.42 10.52 3.03
N ARG A 135 6.70 11.81 2.85
CA ARG A 135 7.57 12.57 3.76
C ARG A 135 7.06 12.56 5.21
N PRO A 136 5.83 12.97 5.53
CA PRO A 136 5.31 12.87 6.90
C PRO A 136 5.18 11.43 7.38
N ALA A 137 4.79 10.49 6.53
CA ALA A 137 4.71 9.07 6.89
C ALA A 137 6.07 8.54 7.38
N LEU A 138 7.15 8.79 6.65
CA LEU A 138 8.50 8.37 7.04
C LEU A 138 9.06 9.13 8.25
N GLN A 139 8.68 10.40 8.43
CA GLN A 139 9.14 11.20 9.55
C GLN A 139 8.46 10.85 10.87
N ILE A 140 7.18 10.49 10.84
CA ILE A 140 6.30 10.32 12.01
C ILE A 140 6.02 8.84 12.26
N ILE A 141 5.48 8.13 11.29
CA ILE A 141 5.10 6.72 11.40
C ILE A 141 6.34 5.83 11.37
N LYS A 142 7.27 6.12 10.44
CA LYS A 142 8.49 5.37 10.13
C LYS A 142 8.19 4.01 9.47
N THR A 143 9.25 3.28 9.15
CA THR A 143 9.16 1.93 8.63
C THR A 143 8.89 0.92 9.75
N THR A 144 8.37 -0.25 9.38
CA THR A 144 8.25 -1.41 10.26
C THR A 144 9.63 -1.78 10.82
N PRO A 145 9.75 -2.21 12.09
CA PRO A 145 11.02 -2.67 12.62
C PRO A 145 11.65 -3.76 11.73
N GLY A 146 12.94 -3.59 11.43
CA GLY A 146 13.68 -4.47 10.51
C GLY A 146 13.52 -4.14 9.02
N ILE A 147 12.64 -3.23 8.65
CA ILE A 147 12.45 -2.75 7.27
C ILE A 147 13.07 -1.36 7.11
N THR A 148 13.87 -1.19 6.08
CA THR A 148 14.60 0.06 5.79
C THR A 148 14.14 0.79 4.54
N CYS A 149 13.32 0.13 3.71
CA CYS A 149 12.79 0.72 2.48
C CYS A 149 11.26 0.62 2.43
N VAL A 150 10.65 1.54 1.72
CA VAL A 150 9.23 1.52 1.36
C VAL A 150 9.11 1.03 -0.08
N SER A 151 8.10 0.24 -0.36
CA SER A 151 7.77 -0.24 -1.71
C SER A 151 6.28 -0.11 -1.99
N GLY A 152 5.88 -0.29 -3.24
CA GLY A 152 4.49 -0.26 -3.65
C GLY A 152 4.08 -1.59 -4.29
N GLY A 153 3.07 -2.25 -3.73
CA GLY A 153 2.46 -3.43 -4.31
C GLY A 153 1.24 -3.09 -5.17
N MET A 154 0.94 -3.95 -6.14
CA MET A 154 -0.24 -3.82 -7.00
C MET A 154 -1.03 -5.13 -6.97
N LEU A 155 -2.33 -5.03 -6.70
CA LEU A 155 -3.25 -6.14 -6.87
C LEU A 155 -3.69 -6.17 -8.34
N LEU A 156 -3.47 -7.28 -9.02
CA LEU A 156 -3.88 -7.50 -10.40
C LEU A 156 -4.98 -8.55 -10.46
N LEU A 157 -6.12 -8.17 -11.02
CA LEU A 157 -7.22 -9.08 -11.34
C LEU A 157 -7.16 -9.31 -12.85
N THR A 158 -6.63 -10.47 -13.25
CA THR A 158 -6.38 -10.79 -14.66
C THR A 158 -7.51 -11.60 -15.29
N ASN A 159 -7.53 -11.67 -16.62
CA ASN A 159 -8.41 -12.55 -17.38
C ASN A 159 -7.79 -13.93 -17.66
N ALA A 160 -6.74 -14.31 -16.90
CA ALA A 160 -6.02 -15.58 -16.99
C ALA A 160 -6.22 -16.40 -15.71
N PRO A 161 -7.38 -17.10 -15.57
CA PRO A 161 -7.71 -17.82 -14.33
C PRO A 161 -6.73 -18.97 -14.01
N GLU A 162 -5.95 -19.42 -14.98
CA GLU A 162 -4.90 -20.43 -14.81
C GLU A 162 -3.63 -19.87 -14.14
N CYS A 163 -3.49 -18.55 -14.04
CA CYS A 163 -2.35 -17.90 -13.38
C CYS A 163 -2.70 -17.41 -11.98
N GLY A 164 -1.75 -17.48 -11.06
CA GLY A 164 -1.93 -16.99 -9.70
C GLY A 164 -3.00 -17.75 -8.91
N GLU A 165 -3.86 -17.04 -8.21
CA GLU A 165 -5.01 -17.60 -7.51
C GLU A 165 -6.29 -17.25 -8.27
N ASN A 166 -6.69 -18.11 -9.22
CA ASN A 166 -7.85 -17.86 -10.11
C ASN A 166 -7.76 -16.50 -10.83
N GLY A 167 -6.60 -16.17 -11.38
CA GLY A 167 -6.37 -14.90 -12.08
C GLY A 167 -5.99 -13.73 -11.16
N VAL A 168 -5.91 -13.95 -9.86
CA VAL A 168 -5.46 -12.95 -8.88
C VAL A 168 -3.96 -13.04 -8.68
N LEU A 169 -3.26 -11.94 -8.86
CA LEU A 169 -1.84 -11.78 -8.60
C LEU A 169 -1.60 -10.56 -7.72
N PHE A 170 -0.60 -10.63 -6.86
CA PHE A 170 -0.08 -9.45 -6.16
C PHE A 170 1.38 -9.24 -6.57
N VAL A 171 1.74 -8.02 -6.97
CA VAL A 171 3.07 -7.77 -7.55
C VAL A 171 3.76 -6.58 -6.89
N GLY A 172 5.08 -6.60 -6.75
CA GLY A 172 5.90 -5.55 -6.11
C GLY A 172 7.39 -5.62 -6.52
N ASP A 173 8.18 -4.55 -6.41
CA ASP A 173 7.79 -3.16 -6.30
C ASP A 173 7.39 -2.59 -7.68
N VAL A 174 6.38 -1.75 -7.69
CA VAL A 174 5.89 -1.13 -8.93
C VAL A 174 5.85 0.40 -8.88
N ALA A 175 6.19 1.01 -7.72
CA ALA A 175 5.88 2.43 -7.50
C ALA A 175 6.94 3.26 -6.75
N VAL A 176 7.85 2.69 -5.96
CA VAL A 176 8.62 3.48 -4.97
C VAL A 176 10.13 3.37 -5.08
N THR A 177 10.72 2.18 -5.03
CA THR A 177 12.18 1.98 -4.93
C THR A 177 12.82 1.66 -6.28
N PRO A 178 13.51 2.62 -6.94
CA PRO A 178 13.96 2.45 -8.32
C PRO A 178 14.92 1.27 -8.52
N MET A 179 16.01 1.24 -7.74
CA MET A 179 17.08 0.26 -7.86
C MET A 179 17.40 -0.32 -6.48
N PRO A 180 16.61 -1.31 -6.01
CA PRO A 180 16.88 -1.93 -4.72
C PRO A 180 18.19 -2.71 -4.76
N ASP A 181 18.96 -2.66 -3.68
CA ASP A 181 20.03 -3.62 -3.43
C ASP A 181 19.43 -4.99 -2.99
N ALA A 182 20.28 -5.99 -2.73
CA ALA A 182 19.81 -7.32 -2.36
C ALA A 182 19.02 -7.33 -1.05
N ASN A 183 19.44 -6.54 -0.04
CA ASN A 183 18.72 -6.43 1.23
C ASN A 183 17.35 -5.75 1.05
N GLN A 184 17.30 -4.67 0.30
CA GLN A 184 16.04 -3.97 -0.01
C GLN A 184 15.09 -4.87 -0.82
N LEU A 185 15.61 -5.60 -1.81
CA LEU A 185 14.81 -6.51 -2.62
C LEU A 185 14.24 -7.67 -1.78
N ALA A 186 15.01 -8.18 -0.82
CA ALA A 186 14.52 -9.17 0.15
C ALA A 186 13.38 -8.60 1.01
N GLN A 187 13.53 -7.39 1.52
CA GLN A 187 12.49 -6.71 2.29
C GLN A 187 11.23 -6.45 1.45
N ILE A 188 11.40 -6.06 0.19
CA ILE A 188 10.29 -5.89 -0.75
C ILE A 188 9.53 -7.22 -0.92
N ALA A 189 10.24 -8.34 -1.08
CA ALA A 189 9.63 -9.64 -1.23
C ALA A 189 8.79 -10.05 -0.01
N VAL A 190 9.35 -9.89 1.20
CA VAL A 190 8.66 -10.18 2.45
C VAL A 190 7.43 -9.27 2.63
N CYS A 191 7.59 -7.96 2.43
CA CYS A 191 6.49 -7.00 2.55
C CYS A 191 5.39 -7.26 1.51
N THR A 192 5.77 -7.65 0.27
CA THR A 192 4.79 -7.95 -0.80
C THR A 192 3.96 -9.18 -0.44
N ALA A 193 4.58 -10.23 0.10
CA ALA A 193 3.88 -11.41 0.58
C ALA A 193 2.89 -11.09 1.71
N GLN A 194 3.35 -10.36 2.71
CA GLN A 194 2.51 -9.94 3.85
C GLN A 194 1.34 -9.06 3.41
N THR A 195 1.57 -8.15 2.46
CA THR A 195 0.51 -7.29 1.93
C THR A 195 -0.49 -8.08 1.10
N ALA A 196 -0.04 -9.04 0.28
CA ALA A 196 -0.90 -9.95 -0.47
C ALA A 196 -1.83 -10.75 0.46
N GLN A 197 -1.31 -11.24 1.57
CA GLN A 197 -2.09 -11.94 2.58
C GLN A 197 -3.08 -11.00 3.28
N ALA A 198 -2.63 -9.84 3.72
CA ALA A 198 -3.44 -8.88 4.47
C ALA A 198 -4.59 -8.32 3.62
N VAL A 199 -4.30 -7.93 2.38
CA VAL A 199 -5.24 -7.26 1.49
C VAL A 199 -6.10 -8.27 0.72
N ALA A 200 -5.48 -9.20 0.00
CA ALA A 200 -6.18 -10.12 -0.88
C ALA A 200 -6.55 -11.46 -0.22
N GLY A 201 -6.04 -11.75 0.99
CA GLY A 201 -6.27 -13.01 1.68
C GLY A 201 -5.58 -14.21 1.01
N LEU A 202 -4.56 -13.95 0.19
CA LEU A 202 -3.80 -14.99 -0.49
C LEU A 202 -2.96 -15.82 0.52
N ASP A 203 -2.75 -17.10 0.22
CA ASP A 203 -1.62 -17.89 0.74
C ASP A 203 -0.42 -17.60 -0.18
N PRO A 204 0.56 -16.78 0.24
CA PRO A 204 1.57 -16.27 -0.68
C PRO A 204 2.50 -17.38 -1.18
N ARG A 205 2.59 -17.53 -2.49
CA ARG A 205 3.59 -18.31 -3.22
C ARG A 205 4.42 -17.32 -4.03
N VAL A 206 5.55 -16.92 -3.45
CA VAL A 206 6.36 -15.80 -3.92
C VAL A 206 7.40 -16.25 -4.93
N ALA A 207 7.37 -15.66 -6.13
CA ALA A 207 8.43 -15.81 -7.12
C ALA A 207 9.26 -14.53 -7.22
N MET A 208 10.55 -14.60 -6.94
CA MET A 208 11.50 -13.53 -7.22
C MET A 208 11.94 -13.63 -8.68
N LEU A 209 11.55 -12.62 -9.47
CA LEU A 209 11.66 -12.66 -10.93
C LEU A 209 13.03 -12.23 -11.44
N SER A 210 13.44 -12.87 -12.53
CA SER A 210 14.64 -12.57 -13.29
C SER A 210 14.46 -13.01 -14.75
N PHE A 211 15.39 -12.66 -15.62
CA PHE A 211 15.51 -13.29 -16.95
C PHE A 211 16.20 -14.67 -16.89
N SER A 212 16.66 -15.12 -15.71
CA SER A 212 17.24 -16.43 -15.42
C SER A 212 16.26 -17.29 -14.63
N THR A 213 16.36 -18.62 -14.78
CA THR A 213 15.69 -19.63 -13.95
C THR A 213 16.71 -20.62 -13.44
N LYS A 214 16.91 -20.69 -12.12
CA LYS A 214 17.78 -21.67 -11.43
C LYS A 214 19.19 -21.76 -12.05
N GLY A 215 19.81 -20.60 -12.26
CA GLY A 215 21.19 -20.50 -12.76
C GLY A 215 21.32 -20.66 -14.28
N SER A 216 20.23 -20.53 -15.04
CA SER A 216 20.28 -20.63 -16.52
C SER A 216 21.07 -19.50 -17.18
N ALA A 217 21.28 -18.36 -16.47
CA ALA A 217 22.14 -17.26 -16.90
C ALA A 217 23.01 -16.79 -15.73
N LYS A 218 24.18 -16.19 -16.07
CA LYS A 218 25.11 -15.59 -15.10
C LYS A 218 25.29 -14.12 -15.39
N HIS A 219 24.90 -13.28 -14.45
CA HIS A 219 25.03 -11.82 -14.55
C HIS A 219 24.83 -11.20 -13.16
N GLU A 220 25.43 -10.06 -12.87
CA GLU A 220 25.32 -9.35 -11.59
C GLU A 220 23.87 -9.08 -11.16
N VAL A 221 22.97 -8.77 -12.10
CA VAL A 221 21.55 -8.58 -11.81
C VAL A 221 20.83 -9.88 -11.41
N VAL A 222 21.34 -11.03 -11.84
CA VAL A 222 20.86 -12.37 -11.40
C VAL A 222 21.40 -12.65 -10.00
N ASP A 223 22.69 -12.38 -9.78
CA ASP A 223 23.35 -12.58 -8.47
C ASP A 223 22.63 -11.77 -7.38
N LYS A 224 22.22 -10.52 -7.68
CA LYS A 224 21.41 -9.70 -6.77
C LYS A 224 20.10 -10.40 -6.36
N VAL A 225 19.39 -11.01 -7.30
CA VAL A 225 18.11 -11.69 -7.01
C VAL A 225 18.34 -12.96 -6.18
N THR A 226 19.38 -13.72 -6.47
CA THR A 226 19.71 -14.94 -5.69
C THR A 226 20.19 -14.61 -4.28
N GLU A 227 20.97 -13.53 -4.11
CA GLU A 227 21.36 -13.02 -2.79
C GLU A 227 20.13 -12.54 -2.01
N ALA A 228 19.26 -11.74 -2.65
CA ALA A 228 18.02 -11.27 -2.04
C ALA A 228 17.10 -12.43 -1.60
N LEU A 229 17.02 -13.51 -2.39
CA LEU A 229 16.28 -14.71 -2.02
C LEU A 229 16.83 -15.35 -0.75
N ALA A 230 18.15 -15.48 -0.62
CA ALA A 230 18.76 -16.04 0.58
C ALA A 230 18.44 -15.21 1.82
N ILE A 231 18.55 -13.89 1.72
CA ILE A 231 18.21 -12.94 2.79
C ILE A 231 16.71 -13.02 3.13
N ALA A 232 15.82 -13.07 2.15
CA ALA A 232 14.39 -13.14 2.38
C ALA A 232 13.97 -14.41 3.13
N LYS A 233 14.61 -15.55 2.82
CA LYS A 233 14.40 -16.82 3.53
C LYS A 233 14.89 -16.78 4.99
N GLU A 234 15.94 -16.02 5.27
CA GLU A 234 16.42 -15.81 6.65
C GLU A 234 15.47 -14.87 7.42
N MET A 235 14.95 -13.84 6.75
CA MET A 235 14.03 -12.87 7.36
C MET A 235 12.66 -13.46 7.69
N ALA A 236 12.16 -14.38 6.85
CA ALA A 236 10.82 -14.94 6.96
C ALA A 236 10.83 -16.43 6.51
N PRO A 237 11.37 -17.34 7.33
CA PRO A 237 11.55 -18.74 6.97
C PRO A 237 10.22 -19.49 6.75
N GLU A 238 9.11 -18.96 7.25
CA GLU A 238 7.77 -19.52 7.07
C GLU A 238 7.16 -19.18 5.69
N LEU A 239 7.70 -18.19 4.97
CA LEU A 239 7.17 -17.80 3.66
C LEU A 239 7.61 -18.78 2.56
N LYS A 240 6.64 -19.18 1.75
CA LYS A 240 6.86 -19.92 0.51
C LYS A 240 7.44 -18.98 -0.54
N ILE A 241 8.78 -18.87 -0.59
CA ILE A 241 9.49 -17.97 -1.50
C ILE A 241 10.55 -18.71 -2.28
N GLU A 242 10.60 -18.48 -3.58
CA GLU A 242 11.54 -19.10 -4.49
C GLU A 242 12.00 -18.14 -5.60
N GLY A 243 13.13 -18.44 -6.18
CA GLY A 243 13.77 -17.69 -7.27
C GLY A 243 15.16 -18.26 -7.56
N GLU A 244 15.91 -17.69 -8.45
CA GLU A 244 15.35 -16.74 -9.41
C GLU A 244 14.53 -17.48 -10.46
N LEU A 245 13.43 -16.91 -10.89
CA LEU A 245 12.53 -17.50 -11.88
C LEU A 245 12.21 -16.50 -13.01
N GLN A 246 12.17 -16.99 -14.25
CA GLN A 246 11.54 -16.24 -15.33
C GLN A 246 10.03 -16.19 -15.13
N ALA A 247 9.36 -15.16 -15.62
CA ALA A 247 7.91 -14.95 -15.42
C ALA A 247 7.08 -16.12 -15.98
N ASP A 248 7.46 -16.69 -17.12
CA ASP A 248 6.80 -17.87 -17.70
C ASP A 248 6.96 -19.13 -16.82
N ALA A 249 8.17 -19.32 -16.23
CA ALA A 249 8.43 -20.40 -15.30
C ALA A 249 7.69 -20.22 -13.96
N ALA A 250 7.49 -18.96 -13.51
CA ALA A 250 6.74 -18.68 -12.29
C ALA A 250 5.23 -18.93 -12.42
N LEU A 251 4.66 -18.69 -13.62
CA LEU A 251 3.21 -18.64 -13.83
C LEU A 251 2.62 -19.85 -14.55
N VAL A 252 3.41 -20.54 -15.38
CA VAL A 252 2.91 -21.63 -16.23
C VAL A 252 3.40 -22.98 -15.75
N PRO A 253 2.53 -23.89 -15.24
CA PRO A 253 2.94 -25.16 -14.61
C PRO A 253 3.87 -26.02 -15.48
N ARG A 254 3.54 -26.18 -16.76
CA ARG A 254 4.38 -26.96 -17.69
C ARG A 254 5.79 -26.40 -17.85
N ILE A 255 5.91 -25.05 -17.86
CA ILE A 255 7.22 -24.38 -18.00
C ILE A 255 7.97 -24.45 -16.67
N GLY A 256 7.28 -24.21 -15.55
CA GLY A 256 7.84 -24.33 -14.20
C GLY A 256 8.43 -25.73 -13.94
N GLN A 257 7.69 -26.78 -14.23
CA GLN A 257 8.15 -28.16 -14.09
C GLN A 257 9.37 -28.48 -14.96
N SER A 258 9.44 -27.90 -16.18
CA SER A 258 10.56 -28.11 -17.09
C SER A 258 11.83 -27.35 -16.67
N LYS A 259 11.68 -26.07 -16.25
CA LYS A 259 12.82 -25.18 -15.96
C LYS A 259 13.28 -25.24 -14.48
N ALA A 260 12.39 -25.60 -13.58
CA ALA A 260 12.66 -25.70 -12.13
C ALA A 260 12.03 -26.99 -11.55
N PRO A 261 12.51 -28.17 -11.96
CA PRO A 261 11.96 -29.46 -11.51
C PRO A 261 12.04 -29.59 -9.99
N GLY A 262 10.95 -30.03 -9.35
CA GLY A 262 10.84 -30.17 -7.90
C GLY A 262 10.46 -28.88 -7.14
N SER A 263 10.27 -27.75 -7.82
CA SER A 263 9.74 -26.53 -7.23
C SER A 263 8.24 -26.65 -6.94
N GLU A 264 7.82 -26.25 -5.74
CA GLU A 264 6.40 -26.14 -5.36
C GLU A 264 5.78 -24.79 -5.76
N ILE A 265 6.61 -23.82 -6.16
CA ILE A 265 6.20 -22.45 -6.48
C ILE A 265 6.21 -22.20 -8.00
N ALA A 266 7.21 -22.74 -8.71
CA ALA A 266 7.31 -22.57 -10.14
C ALA A 266 6.07 -23.12 -10.88
N GLY A 267 5.40 -22.25 -11.63
CA GLY A 267 4.15 -22.52 -12.30
C GLY A 267 2.89 -22.20 -11.50
N TYR A 268 3.03 -21.86 -10.21
CA TYR A 268 1.91 -21.67 -9.29
C TYR A 268 2.05 -20.40 -8.44
N ALA A 269 2.98 -19.51 -8.78
CA ALA A 269 3.18 -18.26 -8.05
C ALA A 269 1.96 -17.36 -8.15
N ASN A 270 1.57 -16.76 -7.02
CA ASN A 270 0.51 -15.75 -6.93
C ASN A 270 1.03 -14.40 -6.42
N VAL A 271 2.30 -14.35 -6.00
CA VAL A 271 3.03 -13.12 -5.65
C VAL A 271 4.29 -13.04 -6.50
N LEU A 272 4.45 -11.93 -7.24
CA LEU A 272 5.59 -11.72 -8.12
C LEU A 272 6.42 -10.53 -7.65
N VAL A 273 7.72 -10.71 -7.47
CA VAL A 273 8.63 -9.65 -7.03
C VAL A 273 9.59 -9.31 -8.18
N PHE A 274 9.52 -8.06 -8.62
CA PHE A 274 10.35 -7.57 -9.72
C PHE A 274 11.74 -7.14 -9.23
N PRO A 275 12.79 -7.34 -10.06
CA PRO A 275 14.17 -7.04 -9.66
C PRO A 275 14.47 -5.54 -9.52
N CYS A 276 13.64 -4.68 -10.08
CA CYS A 276 13.71 -3.23 -9.97
C CYS A 276 12.37 -2.58 -10.37
N LEU A 277 12.18 -1.33 -9.97
CA LEU A 277 10.96 -0.55 -10.24
C LEU A 277 10.62 -0.44 -11.72
N GLU A 278 11.62 -0.19 -12.57
CA GLU A 278 11.42 -0.01 -14.00
C GLU A 278 10.71 -1.22 -14.62
N VAL A 279 11.19 -2.42 -14.30
CA VAL A 279 10.58 -3.67 -14.77
C VAL A 279 9.15 -3.81 -14.23
N GLY A 280 8.95 -3.60 -12.93
CA GLY A 280 7.63 -3.72 -12.30
C GLY A 280 6.61 -2.73 -12.84
N ASN A 281 7.02 -1.47 -12.97
CA ASN A 281 6.16 -0.39 -13.45
C ASN A 281 5.73 -0.59 -14.92
N ILE A 282 6.64 -1.03 -15.77
CA ILE A 282 6.34 -1.34 -17.17
C ILE A 282 5.44 -2.59 -17.25
N ALA A 283 5.80 -3.65 -16.53
CA ALA A 283 5.10 -4.93 -16.59
C ALA A 283 3.62 -4.82 -16.20
N TYR A 284 3.31 -4.23 -15.03
CA TYR A 284 1.91 -4.14 -14.60
C TYR A 284 1.05 -3.32 -15.56
N LYS A 285 1.60 -2.22 -16.11
CA LYS A 285 0.89 -1.39 -17.10
C LYS A 285 0.61 -2.12 -18.40
N LEU A 286 1.55 -2.95 -18.87
CA LEU A 286 1.34 -3.79 -20.04
C LEU A 286 0.25 -4.83 -19.78
N VAL A 287 0.26 -5.47 -18.62
CA VAL A 287 -0.77 -6.44 -18.21
C VAL A 287 -2.14 -5.75 -18.11
N GLU A 288 -2.20 -4.58 -17.48
CA GLU A 288 -3.42 -3.78 -17.37
C GLU A 288 -3.98 -3.40 -18.74
N ARG A 289 -3.14 -2.80 -19.60
CA ARG A 289 -3.62 -2.23 -20.87
C ARG A 289 -3.81 -3.27 -21.97
N LEU A 290 -2.90 -4.22 -22.12
CA LEU A 290 -2.96 -5.23 -23.18
C LEU A 290 -3.70 -6.48 -22.74
N GLY A 291 -3.57 -6.88 -21.47
CA GLY A 291 -4.26 -8.03 -20.89
C GLY A 291 -5.65 -7.71 -20.35
N HIS A 292 -6.09 -6.44 -20.42
CA HIS A 292 -7.38 -5.98 -19.88
C HIS A 292 -7.58 -6.39 -18.42
N ALA A 293 -6.49 -6.42 -17.65
CA ALA A 293 -6.53 -6.68 -16.22
C ALA A 293 -6.97 -5.43 -15.45
N THR A 294 -7.59 -5.62 -14.30
CA THR A 294 -7.80 -4.52 -13.35
C THR A 294 -6.61 -4.43 -12.41
N ALA A 295 -5.95 -3.27 -12.37
CA ALA A 295 -4.85 -2.98 -11.44
C ALA A 295 -5.36 -2.08 -10.32
N ILE A 296 -5.19 -2.51 -9.06
CA ILE A 296 -5.64 -1.77 -7.87
C ILE A 296 -4.44 -1.49 -6.98
N GLY A 297 -4.18 -0.22 -6.72
CA GLY A 297 -3.00 0.25 -5.99
C GLY A 297 -2.43 1.54 -6.58
N PRO A 298 -1.16 1.89 -6.27
CA PRO A 298 -0.23 1.10 -5.46
C PRO A 298 -0.59 1.07 -3.97
N VAL A 299 -0.41 -0.08 -3.36
CA VAL A 299 -0.53 -0.27 -1.93
C VAL A 299 0.86 -0.11 -1.31
N LEU A 300 1.06 0.91 -0.47
CA LEU A 300 2.36 1.15 0.15
C LEU A 300 2.67 0.09 1.22
N GLN A 301 3.91 -0.36 1.24
CA GLN A 301 4.41 -1.46 2.07
C GLN A 301 5.66 -1.03 2.83
N GLY A 302 5.91 -1.67 3.97
CA GLY A 302 7.09 -1.41 4.79
C GLY A 302 6.94 -0.22 5.75
N ILE A 303 5.81 0.48 5.77
CA ILE A 303 5.48 1.54 6.73
C ILE A 303 4.81 0.90 7.95
N ALA A 304 5.18 1.32 9.17
CA ALA A 304 4.75 0.70 10.42
C ALA A 304 3.23 0.79 10.69
N ARG A 305 2.52 1.71 10.05
CA ARG A 305 1.06 1.83 10.01
C ARG A 305 0.63 2.20 8.60
N PRO A 306 -0.54 1.79 8.14
CA PRO A 306 -0.96 2.05 6.76
C PRO A 306 -1.05 3.54 6.43
N VAL A 307 -0.25 3.96 5.46
CA VAL A 307 -0.36 5.25 4.78
C VAL A 307 -0.25 4.96 3.30
N ASN A 308 -1.32 5.17 2.56
CA ASN A 308 -1.36 4.90 1.12
C ASN A 308 -1.41 6.19 0.31
N ASP A 309 -0.90 6.10 -0.91
CA ASP A 309 -0.81 7.19 -1.88
C ASP A 309 -1.61 6.86 -3.13
N LEU A 310 -2.44 7.81 -3.55
CA LEU A 310 -3.24 7.74 -4.76
C LEU A 310 -2.52 8.39 -5.94
N SER A 311 -2.86 7.98 -7.14
CA SER A 311 -2.56 8.79 -8.32
C SER A 311 -3.44 10.06 -8.32
N ARG A 312 -2.89 11.21 -8.72
CA ARG A 312 -3.68 12.43 -8.95
C ARG A 312 -4.77 12.27 -10.02
N GLY A 313 -4.66 11.25 -10.85
CA GLY A 313 -5.66 10.87 -11.83
C GLY A 313 -6.63 9.79 -11.36
N CYS A 314 -6.68 9.47 -10.05
CA CYS A 314 -7.57 8.45 -9.51
C CYS A 314 -9.06 8.81 -9.70
N SER A 315 -9.88 7.79 -9.82
CA SER A 315 -11.33 7.89 -9.84
C SER A 315 -11.92 7.85 -8.41
N ILE A 316 -13.21 8.09 -8.28
CA ILE A 316 -13.96 7.90 -7.03
C ILE A 316 -13.89 6.43 -6.58
N ASP A 317 -14.02 5.49 -7.52
CA ASP A 317 -13.95 4.05 -7.25
C ASP A 317 -12.56 3.63 -6.78
N ASP A 318 -11.48 4.24 -7.31
CA ASP A 318 -10.12 3.99 -6.82
C ASP A 318 -9.97 4.41 -5.37
N ILE A 319 -10.49 5.58 -4.99
CA ILE A 319 -10.46 6.06 -3.60
C ILE A 319 -11.27 5.12 -2.70
N TYR A 320 -12.48 4.73 -3.11
CA TYR A 320 -13.33 3.80 -2.37
C TYR A 320 -12.61 2.47 -2.10
N ASN A 321 -12.07 1.87 -3.16
CA ASN A 321 -11.34 0.60 -3.08
C ASN A 321 -10.08 0.72 -2.20
N MET A 322 -9.33 1.81 -2.33
CA MET A 322 -8.11 2.03 -1.56
C MET A 322 -8.37 2.30 -0.08
N VAL A 323 -9.51 2.90 0.29
CA VAL A 323 -9.92 3.00 1.72
C VAL A 323 -10.18 1.60 2.28
N ALA A 324 -10.91 0.73 1.56
CA ALA A 324 -11.15 -0.64 2.00
C ALA A 324 -9.85 -1.46 2.12
N ILE A 325 -8.90 -1.26 1.21
CA ILE A 325 -7.56 -1.86 1.26
C ILE A 325 -6.77 -1.34 2.47
N THR A 326 -6.75 -0.02 2.70
CA THR A 326 -6.08 0.61 3.85
C THR A 326 -6.64 0.09 5.17
N ALA A 327 -7.96 -0.11 5.25
CA ALA A 327 -8.60 -0.72 6.41
C ALA A 327 -8.14 -2.17 6.63
N ASN A 328 -8.03 -2.97 5.56
CA ASN A 328 -7.53 -4.36 5.68
C ASN A 328 -6.06 -4.42 6.12
N GLN A 329 -5.21 -3.49 5.65
CA GLN A 329 -3.84 -3.36 6.17
C GLN A 329 -3.85 -3.00 7.66
N ALA A 330 -4.71 -2.08 8.09
CA ALA A 330 -4.83 -1.68 9.49
C ALA A 330 -5.30 -2.84 10.39
N ILE A 331 -6.25 -3.66 9.92
CA ILE A 331 -6.68 -4.88 10.61
C ILE A 331 -5.52 -5.86 10.80
N ALA A 332 -4.71 -6.06 9.76
CA ALA A 332 -3.55 -6.96 9.82
C ALA A 332 -2.45 -6.43 10.75
N ALA A 333 -2.24 -5.12 10.81
CA ALA A 333 -1.23 -4.48 11.66
C ALA A 333 -1.57 -4.50 13.18
N LYS A 334 -2.77 -4.93 13.55
CA LYS A 334 -3.23 -5.09 14.95
C LYS A 334 -3.07 -6.53 15.47
N LYS A 335 -2.80 -7.47 14.58
CA LYS A 335 -2.54 -8.89 14.92
C LYS A 335 -1.07 -9.12 15.27
#